data_2da8db7429b5f51277089b9508e109ce
#
_entry.id   2da8db7429b5f51277089b9508e109ce
#
_cell.length_a   1.000
_cell.length_b   1.000
_cell.length_c   1.000
_cell.angle_alpha   90.00
_cell.angle_beta   90.00
_cell.angle_gamma   90.00
#
_symmetry.space_group_name_H-M   'P 1'
#
loop_
_entity.id
_entity.type
_entity.pdbx_description
1 polymer ?
#
loop_
_entity_poly.entity_id
_entity_poly.type
_entity_poly.pdbx_seq_one_letter_code
_entity_poly.pdbx_strand_id
1 'polypeptide(L)'
;MVLHPHPSRPYGFSFDGKTLGVRKFEEIVIDSYVCPQSKLIGRLYESYSFGLHCKKYIERHRNCFSCIYVNSWPMFSQLLIVKAAKKYGIPCIVHVQDIYPESFTNKIKPRFVSSVIRSILSPIDKYILNNASHILAISTNMKMHLMKSRRLHDGMVTVVENWQNEYDFMAYKGRCEINAVNSILSFMYLGNIGPVAGVEFLIHSFVKANLKRARLIIAGSGSRKQSCIELARYYQDAAIEFWDVPDGKVPEVQSQADIMLLPVKRGAAMSSIPSKLPAYMFSRKPIIASLDLQSDTARAIVESDCGIVVDAENEQALIGALQEVIQNWDLETLGRKGENGFRYAMKRFSKECNLSLVTKIIEEYAC
;
A
#
# COMPACT_ATOMS: atom_id res chain seq x y z
N MET A 1 17.27 13.00 -13.50
CA MET A 1 16.83 12.29 -14.72
C MET A 1 16.03 11.06 -14.35
N VAL A 2 14.94 10.77 -15.07
CA VAL A 2 14.08 9.59 -14.87
C VAL A 2 14.00 8.78 -16.15
N LEU A 3 14.32 7.49 -16.08
CA LEU A 3 14.16 6.54 -17.16
C LEU A 3 12.90 5.68 -16.92
N HIS A 4 11.98 5.65 -17.88
CA HIS A 4 10.79 4.82 -17.78
C HIS A 4 10.37 4.26 -19.16
N PRO A 5 9.64 3.14 -19.21
CA PRO A 5 9.07 2.63 -20.46
C PRO A 5 7.85 3.47 -20.87
N HIS A 6 7.36 3.25 -22.08
CA HIS A 6 6.06 3.78 -22.47
C HIS A 6 4.97 3.31 -21.50
N PRO A 7 4.01 4.19 -21.12
CA PRO A 7 2.87 3.78 -20.31
C PRO A 7 2.11 2.64 -20.98
N SER A 8 1.90 1.54 -20.26
CA SER A 8 1.30 0.32 -20.83
C SER A 8 0.02 -0.11 -20.13
N ARG A 9 -0.39 0.61 -19.07
CA ARG A 9 -1.52 0.19 -18.23
C ARG A 9 -2.26 1.36 -17.61
N PRO A 10 -3.60 1.20 -17.48
CA PRO A 10 -4.42 0.10 -18.01
C PRO A 10 -4.33 0.00 -19.53
N TYR A 11 -4.58 -1.19 -20.10
CA TYR A 11 -4.53 -1.40 -21.54
C TYR A 11 -5.48 -0.43 -22.27
N GLY A 12 -5.00 0.22 -23.32
CA GLY A 12 -5.75 1.24 -24.05
C GLY A 12 -5.72 2.64 -23.42
N PHE A 13 -5.02 2.82 -22.29
CA PHE A 13 -4.83 4.15 -21.70
C PHE A 13 -3.72 4.90 -22.44
N SER A 14 -4.06 6.04 -23.02
CA SER A 14 -3.10 7.02 -23.53
C SER A 14 -2.90 8.10 -22.49
N PHE A 15 -1.66 8.33 -22.09
CA PHE A 15 -1.32 9.43 -21.20
C PHE A 15 -1.22 10.71 -22.03
N ASP A 16 -2.27 11.50 -22.03
CA ASP A 16 -2.21 12.85 -22.61
C ASP A 16 -1.35 13.72 -21.70
N GLY A 17 -0.11 13.98 -22.12
CA GLY A 17 0.88 14.74 -21.35
C GLY A 17 0.53 16.20 -21.03
N LYS A 18 -0.72 16.63 -21.29
CA LYS A 18 -1.21 17.99 -21.07
C LYS A 18 -1.48 18.38 -19.62
N THR A 19 -1.48 17.41 -18.69
CA THR A 19 -1.83 17.64 -17.28
C THR A 19 -0.64 17.73 -16.33
N LEU A 20 0.57 17.49 -16.79
CA LEU A 20 1.76 17.63 -15.96
C LEU A 20 2.38 19.02 -16.19
N GLY A 21 2.34 19.87 -15.18
CA GLY A 21 3.02 21.17 -15.17
C GLY A 21 4.50 21.06 -15.53
N VAL A 22 5.20 22.21 -15.66
CA VAL A 22 6.63 22.26 -16.03
C VAL A 22 7.41 21.26 -15.17
N ARG A 23 7.89 20.18 -15.81
CA ARG A 23 8.70 19.15 -15.14
C ARG A 23 10.07 19.74 -14.83
N LYS A 24 10.49 19.62 -13.57
CA LYS A 24 11.81 20.11 -13.09
C LYS A 24 12.93 19.08 -13.29
N PHE A 25 12.71 18.02 -14.04
CA PHE A 25 13.66 16.94 -14.28
C PHE A 25 13.60 16.44 -15.72
N GLU A 26 14.72 15.94 -16.20
CA GLU A 26 14.83 15.30 -17.50
C GLU A 26 14.15 13.93 -17.47
N GLU A 27 13.29 13.66 -18.45
CA GLU A 27 12.57 12.41 -18.60
C GLU A 27 12.94 11.75 -19.92
N ILE A 28 13.34 10.49 -19.83
CA ILE A 28 13.76 9.70 -20.99
C ILE A 28 12.86 8.48 -21.10
N VAL A 29 12.09 8.44 -22.15
CA VAL A 29 11.27 7.28 -22.48
C VAL A 29 12.15 6.23 -23.13
N ILE A 30 12.25 5.07 -22.49
CA ILE A 30 13.01 3.93 -23.01
C ILE A 30 12.09 3.07 -23.87
N ASP A 31 12.36 3.04 -25.16
CA ASP A 31 11.66 2.14 -26.07
C ASP A 31 11.96 0.68 -25.73
N SER A 32 10.93 -0.04 -25.31
CA SER A 32 11.02 -1.42 -24.88
C SER A 32 9.73 -2.18 -25.18
N TYR A 33 9.82 -3.49 -25.23
CA TYR A 33 8.63 -4.31 -25.46
C TYR A 33 7.59 -4.08 -24.37
N VAL A 34 6.33 -3.93 -24.80
CA VAL A 34 5.16 -3.79 -23.92
C VAL A 34 4.26 -5.00 -24.10
N CYS A 35 3.84 -5.61 -22.97
CA CYS A 35 2.94 -6.77 -22.99
C CYS A 35 1.46 -6.32 -22.86
N PRO A 36 0.66 -6.34 -23.94
CA PRO A 36 -0.70 -5.79 -23.92
C PRO A 36 -1.64 -6.54 -22.98
N GLN A 37 -1.56 -7.86 -22.93
CA GLN A 37 -2.51 -8.72 -22.22
C GLN A 37 -2.06 -9.12 -20.80
N SER A 38 -0.99 -8.56 -20.27
CA SER A 38 -0.45 -8.90 -18.94
C SER A 38 -0.17 -10.40 -18.70
N LYS A 39 0.09 -11.18 -19.76
CA LYS A 39 0.47 -12.59 -19.64
C LYS A 39 1.85 -12.71 -19.01
N LEU A 40 2.06 -13.72 -18.18
CA LEU A 40 3.27 -13.91 -17.39
C LEU A 40 4.55 -13.84 -18.23
N ILE A 41 4.66 -14.64 -19.27
CA ILE A 41 5.86 -14.70 -20.14
C ILE A 41 6.10 -13.35 -20.81
N GLY A 42 5.04 -12.71 -21.33
CA GLY A 42 5.15 -11.40 -21.93
C GLY A 42 5.64 -10.34 -20.92
N ARG A 43 5.21 -10.41 -19.67
CA ARG A 43 5.68 -9.51 -18.60
C ARG A 43 7.14 -9.77 -18.21
N LEU A 44 7.58 -11.00 -18.21
CA LEU A 44 9.00 -11.32 -17.99
C LEU A 44 9.87 -10.76 -19.13
N TYR A 45 9.40 -10.88 -20.37
CA TYR A 45 10.08 -10.32 -21.52
C TYR A 45 10.05 -8.79 -21.54
N GLU A 46 8.93 -8.17 -21.17
CA GLU A 46 8.81 -6.71 -20.95
C GLU A 46 9.86 -6.23 -19.94
N SER A 47 9.96 -6.92 -18.80
CA SER A 47 10.97 -6.64 -17.78
C SER A 47 12.39 -6.75 -18.31
N TYR A 48 12.69 -7.81 -19.04
CA TYR A 48 14.01 -8.05 -19.60
C TYR A 48 14.37 -7.00 -20.66
N SER A 49 13.45 -6.74 -21.60
CA SER A 49 13.63 -5.74 -22.66
C SER A 49 13.91 -4.35 -22.10
N PHE A 50 13.09 -3.88 -21.17
CA PHE A 50 13.32 -2.59 -20.51
C PHE A 50 14.67 -2.53 -19.80
N GLY A 51 15.00 -3.57 -19.03
CA GLY A 51 16.29 -3.64 -18.32
C GLY A 51 17.50 -3.66 -19.27
N LEU A 52 17.37 -4.32 -20.42
CA LEU A 52 18.43 -4.34 -21.43
C LEU A 52 18.71 -2.95 -22.01
N HIS A 53 17.67 -2.20 -22.31
CA HIS A 53 17.82 -0.84 -22.83
C HIS A 53 18.31 0.13 -21.75
N CYS A 54 17.82 0.03 -20.51
CA CYS A 54 18.37 0.77 -19.37
C CYS A 54 19.86 0.46 -19.16
N LYS A 55 20.26 -0.82 -19.20
CA LYS A 55 21.66 -1.22 -19.12
C LYS A 55 22.51 -0.55 -20.21
N LYS A 56 22.08 -0.60 -21.48
CA LYS A 56 22.77 0.05 -22.58
C LYS A 56 22.87 1.55 -22.39
N TYR A 57 21.83 2.19 -21.87
CA TYR A 57 21.83 3.61 -21.56
C TYR A 57 22.85 3.94 -20.47
N ILE A 58 22.87 3.19 -19.36
CA ILE A 58 23.86 3.34 -18.28
C ILE A 58 25.28 3.15 -18.82
N GLU A 59 25.52 2.15 -19.66
CA GLU A 59 26.84 1.90 -20.26
C GLU A 59 27.35 3.08 -21.11
N ARG A 60 26.44 3.72 -21.86
CA ARG A 60 26.81 4.87 -22.73
C ARG A 60 27.05 6.14 -21.91
N HIS A 61 26.34 6.33 -20.81
CA HIS A 61 26.37 7.56 -20.01
C HIS A 61 26.95 7.34 -18.62
N ARG A 62 27.78 6.32 -18.43
CA ARG A 62 28.28 5.88 -17.12
C ARG A 62 28.95 6.97 -16.29
N ASN A 63 29.57 7.94 -16.94
CA ASN A 63 30.27 9.06 -16.27
C ASN A 63 29.31 10.20 -15.83
N CYS A 64 28.02 10.11 -16.17
CA CYS A 64 27.01 11.11 -15.83
C CYS A 64 26.19 10.76 -14.59
N PHE A 65 26.41 9.57 -13.99
CA PHE A 65 25.64 9.10 -12.84
C PHE A 65 26.47 9.06 -11.58
N SER A 66 26.06 9.80 -10.56
CA SER A 66 26.59 9.67 -9.19
C SER A 66 25.91 8.54 -8.42
N CYS A 67 24.61 8.30 -8.69
CA CYS A 67 23.83 7.25 -8.05
C CYS A 67 22.69 6.80 -8.97
N ILE A 68 22.26 5.55 -8.81
CA ILE A 68 21.10 5.00 -9.50
C ILE A 68 20.06 4.55 -8.46
N TYR A 69 18.87 5.13 -8.53
CA TYR A 69 17.72 4.68 -7.73
C TYR A 69 16.80 3.82 -8.59
N VAL A 70 16.49 2.60 -8.10
CA VAL A 70 15.70 1.60 -8.83
C VAL A 70 14.49 1.20 -8.00
N ASN A 71 13.29 1.39 -8.55
CA ASN A 71 12.07 0.87 -7.94
C ASN A 71 11.93 -0.64 -8.18
N SER A 72 11.23 -1.36 -7.29
CA SER A 72 11.25 -2.83 -7.19
C SER A 72 10.62 -3.61 -8.34
N TRP A 73 10.07 -2.98 -9.30
CA TRP A 73 9.47 -3.62 -10.45
C TRP A 73 10.13 -3.15 -11.75
N PRO A 74 10.42 -4.02 -12.65
CA PRO A 74 10.35 -5.51 -12.69
C PRO A 74 11.72 -6.18 -12.41
N MET A 75 11.74 -7.41 -11.88
CA MET A 75 12.94 -8.13 -11.39
C MET A 75 14.08 -8.22 -12.40
N PHE A 76 13.81 -8.59 -13.66
CA PHE A 76 14.89 -8.73 -14.67
C PHE A 76 15.49 -7.38 -15.05
N SER A 77 14.71 -6.30 -15.03
CA SER A 77 15.25 -4.95 -15.21
C SER A 77 16.20 -4.60 -14.09
N GLN A 78 15.80 -4.85 -12.84
CA GLN A 78 16.67 -4.62 -11.68
C GLN A 78 17.98 -5.40 -11.78
N LEU A 79 17.90 -6.69 -12.16
CA LEU A 79 19.09 -7.52 -12.33
C LEU A 79 20.08 -6.88 -13.30
N LEU A 80 19.59 -6.43 -14.46
CA LEU A 80 20.43 -5.86 -15.51
C LEU A 80 20.98 -4.47 -15.11
N ILE A 81 20.18 -3.67 -14.44
CA ILE A 81 20.58 -2.35 -13.94
C ILE A 81 21.63 -2.50 -12.83
N VAL A 82 21.39 -3.35 -11.84
CA VAL A 82 22.33 -3.60 -10.73
C VAL A 82 23.64 -4.19 -11.23
N LYS A 83 23.60 -5.10 -12.23
CA LYS A 83 24.80 -5.60 -12.89
C LYS A 83 25.60 -4.50 -13.58
N ALA A 84 24.93 -3.59 -14.28
CA ALA A 84 25.59 -2.46 -14.93
C ALA A 84 26.18 -1.49 -13.89
N ALA A 85 25.40 -1.11 -12.88
CA ALA A 85 25.84 -0.26 -11.78
C ALA A 85 27.09 -0.81 -11.11
N LYS A 86 27.07 -2.10 -10.72
CA LYS A 86 28.25 -2.79 -10.13
C LYS A 86 29.45 -2.78 -11.06
N LYS A 87 29.25 -3.06 -12.35
CA LYS A 87 30.36 -3.10 -13.34
C LYS A 87 31.09 -1.77 -13.45
N TYR A 88 30.36 -0.66 -13.32
CA TYR A 88 30.91 0.69 -13.48
C TYR A 88 31.13 1.42 -12.16
N GLY A 89 30.99 0.75 -11.01
CA GLY A 89 31.21 1.33 -9.69
C GLY A 89 30.20 2.42 -9.30
N ILE A 90 29.01 2.41 -9.92
CA ILE A 90 27.96 3.40 -9.64
C ILE A 90 27.12 2.87 -8.47
N PRO A 91 26.96 3.63 -7.37
CA PRO A 91 26.07 3.26 -6.28
C PRO A 91 24.64 3.01 -6.77
N CYS A 92 24.02 1.92 -6.31
CA CYS A 92 22.67 1.55 -6.72
C CYS A 92 21.78 1.30 -5.51
N ILE A 93 20.75 2.10 -5.37
CA ILE A 93 19.73 1.99 -4.30
C ILE A 93 18.53 1.26 -4.87
N VAL A 94 18.11 0.18 -4.20
CA VAL A 94 16.95 -0.61 -4.61
C VAL A 94 15.79 -0.41 -3.63
N HIS A 95 14.68 0.17 -4.10
CA HIS A 95 13.47 0.35 -3.30
C HIS A 95 12.52 -0.83 -3.50
N VAL A 96 12.40 -1.70 -2.50
CA VAL A 96 11.60 -2.93 -2.54
C VAL A 96 10.16 -2.62 -2.14
N GLN A 97 9.22 -2.75 -3.10
CA GLN A 97 7.78 -2.59 -2.88
C GLN A 97 7.06 -3.92 -2.64
N ASP A 98 7.60 -5.01 -3.21
CA ASP A 98 7.09 -6.37 -3.10
C ASP A 98 8.25 -7.34 -2.86
N ILE A 99 8.00 -8.36 -2.04
CA ILE A 99 8.99 -9.42 -1.79
C ILE A 99 8.91 -10.46 -2.90
N TYR A 100 9.82 -10.38 -3.87
CA TYR A 100 9.96 -11.38 -4.92
C TYR A 100 10.97 -12.47 -4.50
N PRO A 101 10.76 -13.73 -4.95
CA PRO A 101 9.65 -14.22 -5.76
C PRO A 101 8.40 -14.60 -4.98
N GLU A 102 8.38 -14.42 -3.65
CA GLU A 102 7.34 -14.90 -2.74
C GLU A 102 5.95 -14.36 -3.09
N SER A 103 5.82 -13.05 -3.33
CA SER A 103 4.53 -12.40 -3.66
C SER A 103 3.88 -12.95 -4.93
N PHE A 104 4.71 -13.45 -5.85
CA PHE A 104 4.27 -14.09 -7.08
C PHE A 104 3.99 -15.58 -6.87
N THR A 105 4.95 -16.32 -6.29
CA THR A 105 4.87 -17.78 -6.19
C THR A 105 3.79 -18.27 -5.23
N ASN A 106 3.43 -17.48 -4.21
CA ASN A 106 2.36 -17.81 -3.28
C ASN A 106 0.97 -17.89 -3.94
N LYS A 107 0.80 -17.30 -5.12
CA LYS A 107 -0.45 -17.33 -5.91
C LYS A 107 -0.53 -18.53 -6.88
N ILE A 108 0.56 -19.28 -7.07
CA ILE A 108 0.65 -20.39 -8.04
C ILE A 108 0.23 -21.69 -7.38
N LYS A 109 -0.66 -22.41 -8.04
CA LYS A 109 -1.02 -23.79 -7.72
C LYS A 109 -0.72 -24.68 -8.93
N PRO A 110 -0.22 -25.92 -8.77
CA PRO A 110 0.08 -26.62 -7.50
C PRO A 110 1.40 -26.14 -6.84
N ARG A 111 1.54 -26.41 -5.55
CA ARG A 111 2.69 -25.96 -4.71
C ARG A 111 4.05 -26.37 -5.25
N PHE A 112 4.15 -27.51 -5.91
CA PHE A 112 5.42 -27.98 -6.46
C PHE A 112 5.93 -27.03 -7.57
N VAL A 113 5.05 -26.54 -8.45
CA VAL A 113 5.40 -25.57 -9.51
C VAL A 113 5.88 -24.26 -8.88
N SER A 114 5.18 -23.81 -7.84
CA SER A 114 5.56 -22.64 -7.05
C SER A 114 6.98 -22.79 -6.46
N SER A 115 7.31 -23.98 -5.92
CA SER A 115 8.63 -24.27 -5.34
C SER A 115 9.74 -24.23 -6.39
N VAL A 116 9.53 -24.84 -7.56
CA VAL A 116 10.50 -24.83 -8.66
C VAL A 116 10.76 -23.39 -9.13
N ILE A 117 9.72 -22.62 -9.39
CA ILE A 117 9.85 -21.21 -9.81
C ILE A 117 10.58 -20.40 -8.74
N ARG A 118 10.25 -20.60 -7.47
CA ARG A 118 10.96 -19.94 -6.37
C ARG A 118 12.45 -20.28 -6.35
N SER A 119 12.79 -21.53 -6.53
CA SER A 119 14.20 -21.97 -6.58
C SER A 119 15.00 -21.34 -7.71
N ILE A 120 14.36 -21.07 -8.85
CA ILE A 120 14.98 -20.40 -10.00
C ILE A 120 15.11 -18.89 -9.77
N LEU A 121 14.09 -18.26 -9.22
CA LEU A 121 14.05 -16.80 -9.09
C LEU A 121 14.73 -16.26 -7.82
N SER A 122 14.77 -17.04 -6.73
CA SER A 122 15.41 -16.60 -5.46
C SER A 122 16.90 -16.26 -5.60
N PRO A 123 17.73 -16.98 -6.36
CA PRO A 123 19.12 -16.58 -6.58
C PRO A 123 19.26 -15.24 -7.29
N ILE A 124 18.33 -14.92 -8.21
CA ILE A 124 18.31 -13.65 -8.93
C ILE A 124 18.02 -12.51 -7.97
N ASP A 125 16.97 -12.63 -7.15
CA ASP A 125 16.60 -11.65 -6.15
C ASP A 125 17.71 -11.46 -5.10
N LYS A 126 18.28 -12.55 -4.60
CA LYS A 126 19.46 -12.49 -3.72
C LYS A 126 20.64 -11.75 -4.35
N TYR A 127 20.91 -12.00 -5.64
CA TYR A 127 21.98 -11.31 -6.34
C TYR A 127 21.70 -9.80 -6.40
N ILE A 128 20.48 -9.39 -6.75
CA ILE A 128 20.07 -7.99 -6.83
C ILE A 128 20.32 -7.31 -5.50
N LEU A 129 19.76 -7.84 -4.42
CA LEU A 129 19.79 -7.20 -3.11
C LEU A 129 21.19 -7.22 -2.48
N ASN A 130 21.99 -8.28 -2.67
CA ASN A 130 23.35 -8.34 -2.13
C ASN A 130 24.36 -7.52 -2.95
N ASN A 131 24.00 -7.01 -4.12
CA ASN A 131 24.85 -6.11 -4.91
C ASN A 131 24.27 -4.69 -5.03
N ALA A 132 23.19 -4.40 -4.34
CA ALA A 132 22.74 -3.03 -4.12
C ALA A 132 23.65 -2.33 -3.11
N SER A 133 23.87 -1.03 -3.28
CA SER A 133 24.60 -0.21 -2.29
C SER A 133 23.75 0.05 -1.06
N HIS A 134 22.42 0.19 -1.27
CA HIS A 134 21.43 0.34 -0.21
C HIS A 134 20.08 -0.19 -0.64
N ILE A 135 19.25 -0.55 0.35
CA ILE A 135 17.91 -1.13 0.12
C ILE A 135 16.91 -0.32 0.94
N LEU A 136 15.83 0.09 0.29
CA LEU A 136 14.68 0.68 0.95
C LEU A 136 13.57 -0.37 1.03
N ALA A 137 13.04 -0.62 2.22
CA ALA A 137 11.93 -1.53 2.46
C ALA A 137 10.71 -0.74 2.94
N ILE A 138 9.51 -1.11 2.51
CA ILE A 138 8.29 -0.35 2.83
C ILE A 138 7.68 -0.65 4.20
N SER A 139 8.25 -1.58 4.95
CA SER A 139 7.80 -1.89 6.32
C SER A 139 8.88 -2.60 7.13
N THR A 140 8.73 -2.57 8.45
CA THR A 140 9.63 -3.27 9.37
C THR A 140 9.60 -4.78 9.17
N ASN A 141 8.42 -5.37 8.97
CA ASN A 141 8.28 -6.80 8.69
C ASN A 141 8.98 -7.18 7.39
N MET A 142 8.87 -6.34 6.34
CA MET A 142 9.60 -6.55 5.08
C MET A 142 11.12 -6.48 5.32
N LYS A 143 11.62 -5.46 6.01
CA LYS A 143 13.05 -5.34 6.37
C LYS A 143 13.54 -6.62 7.06
N MET A 144 12.87 -7.05 8.14
CA MET A 144 13.25 -8.26 8.89
C MET A 144 13.22 -9.53 8.00
N HIS A 145 12.21 -9.67 7.15
CA HIS A 145 12.11 -10.79 6.23
C HIS A 145 13.27 -10.80 5.22
N LEU A 146 13.58 -9.66 4.59
CA LEU A 146 14.68 -9.54 3.63
C LEU A 146 16.02 -9.82 4.28
N MET A 147 16.30 -9.22 5.44
CA MET A 147 17.54 -9.46 6.18
C MET A 147 17.75 -10.95 6.48
N LYS A 148 16.74 -11.64 7.01
CA LYS A 148 16.80 -13.05 7.34
C LYS A 148 16.93 -13.94 6.09
N SER A 149 16.06 -13.74 5.10
CA SER A 149 15.96 -14.64 3.94
C SER A 149 17.05 -14.41 2.87
N ARG A 150 17.59 -13.20 2.77
CA ARG A 150 18.65 -12.81 1.83
C ARG A 150 20.03 -12.68 2.49
N ARG A 151 20.09 -12.79 3.82
CA ARG A 151 21.31 -12.64 4.64
C ARG A 151 21.94 -11.25 4.47
N LEU A 152 21.12 -10.20 4.56
CA LEU A 152 21.55 -8.82 4.45
C LEU A 152 21.99 -8.29 5.83
N HIS A 153 22.91 -7.33 5.86
CA HIS A 153 23.29 -6.63 7.07
C HIS A 153 22.29 -5.51 7.41
N ASP A 154 22.09 -5.22 8.69
CA ASP A 154 21.12 -4.22 9.15
C ASP A 154 21.37 -2.83 8.54
N GLY A 155 22.62 -2.39 8.50
CA GLY A 155 23.01 -1.09 7.91
C GLY A 155 22.70 -0.94 6.42
N MET A 156 22.41 -2.05 5.69
CA MET A 156 22.07 -1.99 4.27
C MET A 156 20.58 -1.73 4.00
N VAL A 157 19.71 -1.80 5.01
CA VAL A 157 18.26 -1.75 4.79
C VAL A 157 17.62 -0.68 5.67
N THR A 158 17.06 0.34 5.05
CA THR A 158 16.26 1.37 5.72
C THR A 158 14.78 1.19 5.41
N VAL A 159 13.92 1.42 6.42
CA VAL A 159 12.48 1.42 6.23
C VAL A 159 12.05 2.80 5.75
N VAL A 160 11.43 2.83 4.59
CA VAL A 160 10.75 4.00 4.02
C VAL A 160 9.32 3.57 3.71
N GLU A 161 8.39 3.98 4.52
CA GLU A 161 7.02 3.52 4.43
C GLU A 161 6.30 4.14 3.22
N ASN A 162 5.36 3.41 2.65
CA ASN A 162 4.50 3.96 1.61
C ASN A 162 3.69 5.11 2.19
N TRP A 163 3.72 6.24 1.50
CA TRP A 163 3.13 7.49 1.97
C TRP A 163 1.86 7.87 1.21
N GLN A 164 1.09 8.75 1.81
CA GLN A 164 0.00 9.49 1.18
C GLN A 164 0.40 10.97 1.08
N ASN A 165 -0.29 11.70 0.22
CA ASN A 165 -0.17 13.15 0.19
C ASN A 165 -1.01 13.75 1.33
N GLU A 166 -0.39 14.05 2.43
CA GLU A 166 -1.03 14.61 3.63
C GLU A 166 -1.75 15.94 3.35
N TYR A 167 -1.26 16.71 2.39
CA TYR A 167 -1.83 18.02 2.04
C TYR A 167 -3.27 17.92 1.52
N ASP A 168 -3.62 16.83 0.83
CA ASP A 168 -4.98 16.60 0.35
C ASP A 168 -5.98 16.52 1.52
N PHE A 169 -5.54 15.97 2.66
CA PHE A 169 -6.33 15.86 3.88
C PHE A 169 -6.30 17.13 4.73
N MET A 170 -5.16 17.82 4.79
CA MET A 170 -5.00 19.07 5.56
C MET A 170 -5.76 20.23 4.93
N ALA A 171 -5.85 20.28 3.60
CA ALA A 171 -6.62 21.28 2.89
C ALA A 171 -8.13 21.10 3.06
N TYR A 172 -8.57 19.87 3.37
CA TYR A 172 -9.97 19.56 3.58
C TYR A 172 -10.38 19.86 5.04
N LYS A 173 -11.05 20.99 5.24
CA LYS A 173 -11.65 21.39 6.53
C LYS A 173 -13.07 20.82 6.68
N GLY A 174 -13.27 19.56 6.35
CA GLY A 174 -14.53 18.86 6.55
C GLY A 174 -14.85 18.73 8.04
N ARG A 175 -16.09 18.41 8.36
CA ARG A 175 -16.60 18.26 9.73
C ARG A 175 -15.67 17.41 10.60
N CYS A 176 -14.85 18.06 11.43
CA CYS A 176 -14.26 17.43 12.61
C CYS A 176 -15.28 17.34 13.76
N GLU A 177 -16.50 17.82 13.55
CA GLU A 177 -17.55 17.82 14.56
C GLU A 177 -18.31 16.51 14.46
N ILE A 178 -18.05 15.66 15.41
CA ILE A 178 -18.89 14.49 15.68
C ILE A 178 -20.20 15.05 16.22
N ASN A 179 -21.29 14.91 15.47
CA ASN A 179 -22.59 15.44 15.85
C ASN A 179 -23.12 14.81 17.13
N ALA A 180 -23.61 15.66 18.04
CA ALA A 180 -23.98 15.35 19.43
C ALA A 180 -25.03 14.23 19.59
N VAL A 181 -24.94 13.65 20.76
CA VAL A 181 -25.88 12.94 21.68
C VAL A 181 -27.08 12.11 21.14
N ASN A 182 -27.58 12.32 19.93
CA ASN A 182 -28.67 11.51 19.35
C ASN A 182 -28.42 11.04 17.89
N SER A 183 -27.20 11.17 17.40
CA SER A 183 -26.85 10.86 16.01
C SER A 183 -26.55 9.38 15.77
N ILE A 184 -26.84 8.93 14.56
CA ILE A 184 -26.45 7.62 14.06
C ILE A 184 -24.95 7.63 13.81
N LEU A 185 -24.19 6.74 14.45
CA LEU A 185 -22.77 6.57 14.22
C LEU A 185 -22.51 5.93 12.85
N SER A 186 -21.66 6.56 12.06
CA SER A 186 -21.31 6.13 10.71
C SER A 186 -20.00 5.37 10.71
N PHE A 187 -20.07 4.05 10.57
CA PHE A 187 -18.92 3.18 10.32
C PHE A 187 -18.66 3.14 8.83
N MET A 188 -17.42 3.37 8.38
CA MET A 188 -17.11 3.40 6.96
C MET A 188 -15.92 2.50 6.59
N TYR A 189 -16.10 1.69 5.56
CA TYR A 189 -15.03 1.15 4.76
C TYR A 189 -14.88 2.00 3.49
N LEU A 190 -13.67 2.47 3.16
CA LEU A 190 -13.40 3.17 1.92
C LEU A 190 -12.18 2.57 1.20
N GLY A 191 -12.37 2.13 -0.03
CA GLY A 191 -11.29 1.66 -0.89
C GLY A 191 -11.69 0.59 -1.90
N ASN A 192 -10.70 -0.11 -2.46
CA ASN A 192 -10.96 -1.18 -3.40
C ASN A 192 -11.68 -2.36 -2.73
N ILE A 193 -12.89 -2.68 -3.22
CA ILE A 193 -13.72 -3.82 -2.78
C ILE A 193 -13.27 -5.05 -3.56
N GLY A 194 -12.09 -5.57 -3.20
CA GLY A 194 -11.46 -6.72 -3.86
C GLY A 194 -11.47 -7.99 -3.00
N PRO A 195 -10.95 -9.10 -3.53
CA PRO A 195 -11.00 -10.42 -2.87
C PRO A 195 -10.31 -10.49 -1.51
N VAL A 196 -9.31 -9.62 -1.26
CA VAL A 196 -8.54 -9.60 0.01
C VAL A 196 -9.04 -8.55 1.00
N ALA A 197 -10.03 -7.76 0.60
CA ALA A 197 -10.53 -6.62 1.38
C ALA A 197 -11.43 -7.02 2.57
N GLY A 198 -11.97 -8.25 2.59
CA GLY A 198 -12.80 -8.75 3.69
C GLY A 198 -14.14 -8.05 3.86
N VAL A 199 -14.68 -7.40 2.81
CA VAL A 199 -15.91 -6.60 2.93
C VAL A 199 -17.15 -7.46 3.18
N GLU A 200 -17.25 -8.64 2.56
CA GLU A 200 -18.34 -9.58 2.84
C GLU A 200 -18.35 -10.01 4.31
N PHE A 201 -17.17 -10.30 4.86
CA PHE A 201 -17.00 -10.61 6.28
C PHE A 201 -17.42 -9.44 7.17
N LEU A 202 -17.08 -8.20 6.78
CA LEU A 202 -17.48 -6.99 7.49
C LEU A 202 -19.00 -6.83 7.51
N ILE A 203 -19.70 -7.04 6.38
CA ILE A 203 -21.16 -6.97 6.28
C ILE A 203 -21.81 -7.97 7.25
N HIS A 204 -21.38 -9.24 7.24
CA HIS A 204 -21.91 -10.26 8.14
C HIS A 204 -21.70 -9.88 9.61
N SER A 205 -20.50 -9.44 9.98
CA SER A 205 -20.19 -9.05 11.35
C SER A 205 -21.01 -7.84 11.81
N PHE A 206 -21.16 -6.84 10.95
CA PHE A 206 -21.94 -5.62 11.26
C PHE A 206 -23.41 -5.95 11.49
N VAL A 207 -24.00 -6.76 10.64
CA VAL A 207 -25.41 -7.20 10.81
C VAL A 207 -25.58 -7.98 12.13
N LYS A 208 -24.71 -8.94 12.40
CA LYS A 208 -24.77 -9.75 13.63
C LYS A 208 -24.50 -8.95 14.89
N ALA A 209 -23.74 -7.86 14.80
CA ALA A 209 -23.51 -6.97 15.93
C ALA A 209 -24.79 -6.28 16.42
N ASN A 210 -25.84 -6.21 15.58
CA ASN A 210 -27.18 -5.70 15.88
C ASN A 210 -27.14 -4.33 16.60
N LEU A 211 -26.37 -3.40 16.02
CA LEU A 211 -26.11 -2.10 16.63
C LEU A 211 -27.31 -1.18 16.48
N LYS A 212 -27.78 -0.64 17.60
CA LYS A 212 -28.75 0.45 17.58
C LYS A 212 -28.06 1.76 17.25
N ARG A 213 -28.64 2.61 16.40
CA ARG A 213 -28.11 3.93 15.99
C ARG A 213 -26.73 3.86 15.31
N ALA A 214 -26.55 2.85 14.46
CA ALA A 214 -25.36 2.72 13.63
C ALA A 214 -25.72 2.49 12.17
N ARG A 215 -24.87 2.96 11.26
CA ARG A 215 -24.92 2.62 9.84
C ARG A 215 -23.55 2.20 9.32
N LEU A 216 -23.52 1.33 8.34
CA LEU A 216 -22.32 0.92 7.64
C LEU A 216 -22.30 1.54 6.25
N ILE A 217 -21.26 2.31 5.95
CA ILE A 217 -21.02 2.88 4.63
C ILE A 217 -19.87 2.10 3.96
N ILE A 218 -20.13 1.54 2.79
CA ILE A 218 -19.13 0.85 1.95
C ILE A 218 -18.88 1.72 0.72
N ALA A 219 -17.76 2.45 0.75
CA ALA A 219 -17.39 3.42 -0.29
C ALA A 219 -16.28 2.89 -1.18
N GLY A 220 -16.44 3.05 -2.50
CA GLY A 220 -15.44 2.68 -3.49
C GLY A 220 -15.92 1.76 -4.58
N SER A 221 -14.96 1.15 -5.28
CA SER A 221 -15.18 0.26 -6.41
C SER A 221 -14.37 -1.03 -6.27
N GLY A 222 -14.64 -2.02 -7.09
CA GLY A 222 -13.86 -3.26 -7.10
C GLY A 222 -14.66 -4.46 -7.57
N SER A 223 -13.97 -5.56 -7.84
CA SER A 223 -14.55 -6.77 -8.44
C SER A 223 -15.59 -7.49 -7.56
N ARG A 224 -15.64 -7.15 -6.27
CA ARG A 224 -16.58 -7.73 -5.31
C ARG A 224 -17.71 -6.77 -4.91
N LYS A 225 -17.77 -5.56 -5.50
CA LYS A 225 -18.80 -4.57 -5.14
C LYS A 225 -20.21 -5.13 -5.34
N GLN A 226 -20.48 -5.75 -6.50
CA GLN A 226 -21.77 -6.26 -6.82
C GLN A 226 -22.22 -7.40 -5.87
N SER A 227 -21.33 -8.35 -5.56
CA SER A 227 -21.64 -9.42 -4.59
C SER A 227 -21.88 -8.89 -3.18
N CYS A 228 -21.19 -7.82 -2.77
CA CYS A 228 -21.44 -7.16 -1.48
C CYS A 228 -22.80 -6.45 -1.44
N ILE A 229 -23.24 -5.84 -2.56
CA ILE A 229 -24.55 -5.21 -2.67
C ILE A 229 -25.66 -6.28 -2.55
N GLU A 230 -25.50 -7.40 -3.25
CA GLU A 230 -26.45 -8.52 -3.20
C GLU A 230 -26.54 -9.12 -1.79
N LEU A 231 -25.38 -9.28 -1.12
CA LEU A 231 -25.34 -9.74 0.26
C LEU A 231 -26.03 -8.77 1.21
N ALA A 232 -25.80 -7.45 1.08
CA ALA A 232 -26.45 -6.46 1.93
C ALA A 232 -27.97 -6.43 1.75
N ARG A 233 -28.48 -6.61 0.52
CA ARG A 233 -29.92 -6.71 0.22
C ARG A 233 -30.59 -7.89 0.90
N TYR A 234 -29.85 -8.98 1.14
CA TYR A 234 -30.40 -10.11 1.90
C TYR A 234 -30.73 -9.73 3.35
N TYR A 235 -30.05 -8.73 3.89
CA TYR A 235 -30.26 -8.19 5.25
C TYR A 235 -31.10 -6.91 5.21
N GLN A 236 -32.40 -7.04 4.94
CA GLN A 236 -33.31 -5.91 4.66
C GLN A 236 -33.37 -4.83 5.76
N ASP A 237 -33.16 -5.23 7.03
CA ASP A 237 -33.23 -4.33 8.18
C ASP A 237 -31.90 -3.68 8.56
N ALA A 238 -30.82 -3.98 7.86
CA ALA A 238 -29.51 -3.44 8.17
C ALA A 238 -29.28 -2.11 7.46
N ALA A 239 -28.88 -1.07 8.21
CA ALA A 239 -28.52 0.24 7.66
C ALA A 239 -27.14 0.18 6.95
N ILE A 240 -27.12 -0.37 5.74
CA ILE A 240 -25.90 -0.50 4.92
C ILE A 240 -26.06 0.30 3.63
N GLU A 241 -25.12 1.20 3.38
CA GLU A 241 -25.10 2.08 2.22
C GLU A 241 -23.87 1.81 1.35
N PHE A 242 -24.01 1.93 0.02
CA PHE A 242 -22.90 1.85 -0.92
C PHE A 242 -22.70 3.18 -1.61
N TRP A 243 -21.51 3.72 -1.49
CA TRP A 243 -21.17 5.03 -2.07
C TRP A 243 -20.13 4.91 -3.16
N ASP A 244 -20.23 5.77 -4.18
CA ASP A 244 -19.15 6.01 -5.12
C ASP A 244 -18.20 7.08 -4.57
N VAL A 245 -16.93 6.96 -4.93
CA VAL A 245 -15.88 7.91 -4.52
C VAL A 245 -15.37 8.60 -5.78
N PRO A 246 -15.76 9.86 -6.02
CA PRO A 246 -15.21 10.63 -7.14
C PRO A 246 -13.71 10.84 -7.00
N ASP A 247 -13.01 10.98 -8.11
CA ASP A 247 -11.57 11.23 -8.14
C ASP A 247 -11.21 12.48 -7.33
N GLY A 248 -10.19 12.34 -6.47
CA GLY A 248 -9.74 13.42 -5.60
C GLY A 248 -10.64 13.71 -4.39
N LYS A 249 -11.78 13.00 -4.22
CA LYS A 249 -12.76 13.25 -3.15
C LYS A 249 -12.65 12.31 -1.94
N VAL A 250 -11.56 11.54 -1.85
CA VAL A 250 -11.33 10.62 -0.72
C VAL A 250 -11.42 11.32 0.65
N PRO A 251 -10.76 12.46 0.90
CA PRO A 251 -10.87 13.14 2.20
C PRO A 251 -12.28 13.61 2.52
N GLU A 252 -13.02 14.13 1.51
CA GLU A 252 -14.38 14.58 1.66
C GLU A 252 -15.33 13.42 2.05
N VAL A 253 -15.21 12.29 1.36
CA VAL A 253 -16.02 11.11 1.66
C VAL A 253 -15.67 10.54 3.04
N GLN A 254 -14.39 10.44 3.39
CA GLN A 254 -13.96 9.96 4.71
C GLN A 254 -14.43 10.87 5.86
N SER A 255 -14.58 12.16 5.62
CA SER A 255 -15.07 13.09 6.64
C SER A 255 -16.49 12.78 7.12
N GLN A 256 -17.29 12.09 6.29
CA GLN A 256 -18.66 11.69 6.64
C GLN A 256 -18.72 10.49 7.61
N ALA A 257 -17.60 9.83 7.85
CA ALA A 257 -17.49 8.73 8.82
C ALA A 257 -17.21 9.27 10.23
N ASP A 258 -17.65 8.51 11.22
CA ASP A 258 -17.20 8.67 12.61
C ASP A 258 -16.06 7.70 12.91
N ILE A 259 -16.10 6.50 12.32
CA ILE A 259 -15.14 5.43 12.54
C ILE A 259 -14.82 4.74 11.20
N MET A 260 -13.54 4.52 10.95
CA MET A 260 -13.10 3.79 9.76
C MET A 260 -12.92 2.29 10.07
N LEU A 261 -13.33 1.44 9.13
CA LEU A 261 -13.21 0.00 9.22
C LEU A 261 -12.17 -0.52 8.24
N LEU A 262 -11.23 -1.33 8.74
CA LEU A 262 -10.13 -1.88 7.97
C LEU A 262 -10.11 -3.43 8.06
N PRO A 263 -11.05 -4.12 7.41
CA PRO A 263 -10.99 -5.56 7.29
C PRO A 263 -9.96 -5.96 6.22
N VAL A 264 -9.13 -6.92 6.56
CA VAL A 264 -8.14 -7.52 5.65
C VAL A 264 -8.11 -9.01 5.90
N LYS A 265 -8.20 -9.82 4.84
CA LYS A 265 -8.13 -11.28 4.97
C LYS A 265 -6.80 -11.75 5.55
N ARG A 266 -6.85 -12.86 6.26
CA ARG A 266 -5.68 -13.48 6.91
C ARG A 266 -4.52 -13.65 5.93
N GLY A 267 -3.33 -13.25 6.36
CA GLY A 267 -2.08 -13.30 5.60
C GLY A 267 -1.87 -12.14 4.62
N ALA A 268 -2.90 -11.35 4.31
CA ALA A 268 -2.76 -10.28 3.32
C ALA A 268 -2.13 -8.99 3.89
N ALA A 269 -2.19 -8.79 5.21
CA ALA A 269 -1.58 -7.64 5.88
C ALA A 269 -0.10 -7.83 6.25
N MET A 270 0.45 -9.04 6.07
CA MET A 270 1.80 -9.39 6.54
C MET A 270 2.93 -8.81 5.69
N SER A 271 2.69 -8.50 4.43
CA SER A 271 3.75 -8.07 3.48
C SER A 271 3.90 -6.56 3.35
N SER A 272 2.86 -5.80 3.63
CA SER A 272 2.87 -4.34 3.49
C SER A 272 1.73 -3.69 4.25
N ILE A 273 1.89 -2.41 4.58
CA ILE A 273 0.84 -1.58 5.15
C ILE A 273 -0.13 -1.19 4.01
N PRO A 274 -1.44 -1.49 4.12
CA PRO A 274 -2.41 -1.06 3.13
C PRO A 274 -2.47 0.46 3.03
N SER A 275 -2.55 1.01 1.82
CA SER A 275 -2.65 2.46 1.59
C SER A 275 -3.86 3.13 2.25
N LYS A 276 -4.86 2.34 2.66
CA LYS A 276 -6.03 2.81 3.40
C LYS A 276 -5.67 3.29 4.81
N LEU A 277 -4.73 2.62 5.50
CA LEU A 277 -4.37 3.00 6.88
C LEU A 277 -3.88 4.44 6.98
N PRO A 278 -2.86 4.89 6.20
CA PRO A 278 -2.45 6.28 6.22
C PRO A 278 -3.58 7.26 5.91
N ALA A 279 -4.41 6.96 4.91
CA ALA A 279 -5.54 7.81 4.54
C ALA A 279 -6.56 7.97 5.68
N TYR A 280 -6.91 6.87 6.38
CA TYR A 280 -7.82 6.91 7.53
C TYR A 280 -7.24 7.71 8.69
N MET A 281 -5.95 7.53 8.98
CA MET A 281 -5.26 8.28 10.03
C MET A 281 -5.18 9.79 9.69
N PHE A 282 -4.88 10.15 8.43
CA PHE A 282 -4.87 11.57 8.00
C PHE A 282 -6.25 12.22 8.09
N SER A 283 -7.32 11.45 7.93
CA SER A 283 -8.70 11.95 8.11
C SER A 283 -9.10 12.12 9.58
N ARG A 284 -8.21 11.90 10.54
CA ARG A 284 -8.47 11.98 11.99
C ARG A 284 -9.64 11.12 12.44
N LYS A 285 -9.77 9.94 11.86
CA LYS A 285 -10.84 9.01 12.25
C LYS A 285 -10.24 7.82 13.02
N PRO A 286 -10.87 7.42 14.14
CA PRO A 286 -10.48 6.19 14.81
C PRO A 286 -10.75 4.98 13.92
N ILE A 287 -10.02 3.88 14.15
CA ILE A 287 -9.99 2.73 13.27
C ILE A 287 -10.35 1.46 14.05
N ILE A 288 -11.27 0.66 13.51
CA ILE A 288 -11.42 -0.74 13.91
C ILE A 288 -10.86 -1.59 12.77
N ALA A 289 -9.84 -2.39 13.07
CA ALA A 289 -9.18 -3.23 12.08
C ALA A 289 -9.35 -4.70 12.43
N SER A 290 -9.72 -5.53 11.42
CA SER A 290 -9.68 -6.98 11.50
C SER A 290 -8.63 -7.49 10.53
N LEU A 291 -7.47 -7.89 11.06
CA LEU A 291 -6.30 -8.26 10.27
C LEU A 291 -5.27 -9.04 11.11
N ASP A 292 -4.20 -9.51 10.49
CA ASP A 292 -3.14 -10.25 11.19
C ASP A 292 -2.51 -9.41 12.31
N LEU A 293 -2.61 -9.86 13.55
CA LEU A 293 -2.13 -9.14 14.75
C LEU A 293 -0.63 -8.84 14.74
N GLN A 294 0.15 -9.63 14.00
CA GLN A 294 1.60 -9.47 13.86
C GLN A 294 2.02 -8.58 12.70
N SER A 295 1.05 -7.99 11.98
CA SER A 295 1.33 -7.08 10.87
C SER A 295 1.82 -5.72 11.34
N ASP A 296 2.59 -5.03 10.47
CA ASP A 296 2.97 -3.64 10.71
C ASP A 296 1.75 -2.71 10.80
N THR A 297 0.64 -3.06 10.12
CA THR A 297 -0.64 -2.35 10.21
C THR A 297 -1.25 -2.44 11.61
N ALA A 298 -1.28 -3.64 12.21
CA ALA A 298 -1.76 -3.83 13.58
C ALA A 298 -0.91 -3.03 14.56
N ARG A 299 0.42 -3.12 14.41
CA ARG A 299 1.38 -2.39 15.24
C ARG A 299 1.14 -0.88 15.18
N ALA A 300 0.98 -0.32 13.99
CA ALA A 300 0.74 1.11 13.83
C ALA A 300 -0.53 1.60 14.55
N ILE A 301 -1.62 0.84 14.48
CA ILE A 301 -2.88 1.18 15.17
C ILE A 301 -2.72 1.11 16.69
N VAL A 302 -2.03 0.07 17.20
CA VAL A 302 -1.81 -0.11 18.63
C VAL A 302 -0.84 0.92 19.19
N GLU A 303 0.32 1.14 18.55
CA GLU A 303 1.32 2.12 18.97
C GLU A 303 0.78 3.56 18.96
N SER A 304 -0.08 3.88 18.02
CA SER A 304 -0.71 5.21 17.95
C SER A 304 -1.89 5.37 18.90
N ASP A 305 -2.39 4.33 19.52
CA ASP A 305 -3.67 4.34 20.26
C ASP A 305 -4.82 4.96 19.45
N CYS A 306 -4.87 4.70 18.14
CA CYS A 306 -5.89 5.28 17.26
C CYS A 306 -7.11 4.38 17.03
N GLY A 307 -7.17 3.19 17.66
CA GLY A 307 -8.28 2.28 17.40
C GLY A 307 -8.19 0.94 18.09
N ILE A 308 -8.95 -0.01 17.56
CA ILE A 308 -9.01 -1.40 18.03
C ILE A 308 -8.52 -2.32 16.91
N VAL A 309 -7.71 -3.31 17.26
CA VAL A 309 -7.29 -4.37 16.34
C VAL A 309 -7.81 -5.70 16.85
N VAL A 310 -8.47 -6.44 15.96
CA VAL A 310 -8.92 -7.82 16.21
C VAL A 310 -8.31 -8.75 15.18
N ASP A 311 -8.19 -10.04 15.52
CA ASP A 311 -7.60 -11.04 14.62
C ASP A 311 -8.39 -11.18 13.33
N ALA A 312 -7.68 -11.41 12.23
CA ALA A 312 -8.27 -11.55 10.90
C ALA A 312 -9.35 -12.64 10.86
N GLU A 313 -10.48 -12.30 10.23
CA GLU A 313 -11.61 -13.22 10.03
C GLU A 313 -12.19 -13.81 11.34
N ASN A 314 -11.96 -13.14 12.47
CA ASN A 314 -12.58 -13.50 13.75
C ASN A 314 -13.87 -12.66 13.94
N GLU A 315 -15.01 -13.26 13.57
CA GLU A 315 -16.30 -12.59 13.57
C GLU A 315 -16.71 -12.11 14.97
N GLN A 316 -16.55 -12.95 16.00
CA GLN A 316 -16.94 -12.60 17.37
C GLN A 316 -16.11 -11.45 17.92
N ALA A 317 -14.81 -11.43 17.63
CA ALA A 317 -13.94 -10.34 18.04
C ALA A 317 -14.30 -9.01 17.34
N LEU A 318 -14.66 -9.06 16.06
CA LEU A 318 -15.09 -7.85 15.33
C LEU A 318 -16.44 -7.35 15.86
N ILE A 319 -17.40 -8.24 16.11
CA ILE A 319 -18.69 -7.90 16.73
C ILE A 319 -18.46 -7.22 18.08
N GLY A 320 -17.62 -7.80 18.95
CA GLY A 320 -17.29 -7.22 20.24
C GLY A 320 -16.67 -5.83 20.12
N ALA A 321 -15.74 -5.62 19.17
CA ALA A 321 -15.13 -4.32 18.93
C ALA A 321 -16.12 -3.25 18.44
N LEU A 322 -17.07 -3.62 17.58
CA LEU A 322 -18.14 -2.73 17.12
C LEU A 322 -19.07 -2.33 18.27
N GLN A 323 -19.44 -3.29 19.12
CA GLN A 323 -20.28 -3.06 20.31
C GLN A 323 -19.55 -2.21 21.36
N GLU A 324 -18.27 -2.47 21.60
CA GLU A 324 -17.40 -1.69 22.50
C GLU A 324 -17.43 -0.21 22.16
N VAL A 325 -17.29 0.12 20.88
CA VAL A 325 -17.31 1.52 20.43
C VAL A 325 -18.65 2.18 20.68
N ILE A 326 -19.77 1.50 20.40
CA ILE A 326 -21.11 2.06 20.64
C ILE A 326 -21.40 2.26 22.12
N GLN A 327 -20.90 1.39 22.99
CA GLN A 327 -21.20 1.40 24.41
C GLN A 327 -20.29 2.32 25.21
N ASN A 328 -19.02 2.40 24.86
CA ASN A 328 -17.98 2.94 25.71
C ASN A 328 -17.22 4.15 25.14
N TRP A 329 -17.37 4.45 23.83
CA TRP A 329 -16.66 5.59 23.23
C TRP A 329 -17.59 6.80 23.12
N ASP A 330 -17.26 7.82 23.89
CA ASP A 330 -17.85 9.15 23.76
C ASP A 330 -17.14 9.98 22.67
N LEU A 331 -17.63 11.20 22.45
CA LEU A 331 -17.09 12.12 21.47
C LEU A 331 -15.63 12.49 21.73
N GLU A 332 -15.25 12.61 22.99
CA GLU A 332 -13.89 12.93 23.41
C GLU A 332 -12.93 11.79 23.06
N THR A 333 -13.33 10.56 23.36
CA THR A 333 -12.56 9.35 23.03
C THR A 333 -12.37 9.20 21.51
N LEU A 334 -13.45 9.39 20.73
CA LEU A 334 -13.38 9.33 19.27
C LEU A 334 -12.43 10.39 18.71
N GLY A 335 -12.54 11.64 19.18
CA GLY A 335 -11.67 12.74 18.78
C GLY A 335 -10.21 12.50 19.15
N ARG A 336 -9.95 12.08 20.39
CA ARG A 336 -8.59 11.78 20.89
C ARG A 336 -7.93 10.67 20.08
N LYS A 337 -8.64 9.56 19.82
CA LYS A 337 -8.10 8.45 19.02
C LYS A 337 -7.84 8.86 17.56
N GLY A 338 -8.72 9.62 16.95
CA GLY A 338 -8.52 10.18 15.62
C GLY A 338 -7.27 11.08 15.54
N GLU A 339 -7.08 11.98 16.52
CA GLU A 339 -5.92 12.85 16.58
C GLU A 339 -4.61 12.08 16.84
N ASN A 340 -4.64 11.03 17.64
CA ASN A 340 -3.51 10.14 17.87
C ASN A 340 -3.06 9.48 16.55
N GLY A 341 -4.01 8.97 15.76
CA GLY A 341 -3.75 8.41 14.43
C GLY A 341 -3.11 9.43 13.49
N PHE A 342 -3.66 10.66 13.45
CA PHE A 342 -3.12 11.72 12.63
C PHE A 342 -1.68 12.09 13.00
N ARG A 343 -1.37 12.26 14.28
CA ARG A 343 0.00 12.56 14.74
C ARG A 343 0.99 11.44 14.37
N TYR A 344 0.56 10.19 14.49
CA TYR A 344 1.37 9.05 14.08
C TYR A 344 1.60 9.06 12.56
N ALA A 345 0.56 9.28 11.77
CA ALA A 345 0.65 9.32 10.31
C ALA A 345 1.54 10.44 9.80
N MET A 346 1.49 11.62 10.41
CA MET A 346 2.37 12.74 10.08
C MET A 346 3.86 12.39 10.24
N LYS A 347 4.21 11.59 11.25
CA LYS A 347 5.59 11.17 11.52
C LYS A 347 6.05 10.00 10.64
N ARG A 348 5.12 9.12 10.23
CA ARG A 348 5.46 7.85 9.61
C ARG A 348 5.03 7.75 8.15
N PHE A 349 3.88 8.30 7.80
CA PHE A 349 3.23 8.09 6.49
C PHE A 349 3.10 9.37 5.66
N SER A 350 3.63 10.51 6.12
CA SER A 350 3.59 11.73 5.33
C SER A 350 4.53 11.63 4.12
N LYS A 351 4.12 12.23 3.02
CA LYS A 351 4.94 12.35 1.82
C LYS A 351 6.22 13.12 2.11
N GLU A 352 6.10 14.22 2.85
CA GLU A 352 7.24 15.07 3.17
C GLU A 352 8.31 14.29 3.96
N CYS A 353 7.93 13.57 5.02
CA CYS A 353 8.86 12.80 5.84
C CYS A 353 9.56 11.70 5.04
N ASN A 354 8.79 10.87 4.31
CA ASN A 354 9.35 9.73 3.60
C ASN A 354 10.15 10.14 2.36
N LEU A 355 9.70 11.17 1.63
CA LEU A 355 10.42 11.68 0.47
C LEU A 355 11.75 12.33 0.89
N SER A 356 11.76 13.10 1.98
CA SER A 356 12.99 13.67 2.55
C SER A 356 13.98 12.59 2.95
N LEU A 357 13.50 11.48 3.53
CA LEU A 357 14.38 10.35 3.88
C LEU A 357 14.97 9.67 2.63
N VAL A 358 14.15 9.45 1.59
CA VAL A 358 14.63 8.91 0.29
C VAL A 358 15.70 9.84 -0.30
N THR A 359 15.42 11.15 -0.35
CA THR A 359 16.36 12.14 -0.89
C THR A 359 17.69 12.13 -0.13
N LYS A 360 17.62 12.15 1.20
CA LYS A 360 18.83 12.09 2.06
C LYS A 360 19.68 10.85 1.77
N ILE A 361 19.04 9.67 1.66
CA ILE A 361 19.76 8.43 1.35
C ILE A 361 20.39 8.49 -0.05
N ILE A 362 19.68 9.04 -1.05
CA ILE A 362 20.24 9.20 -2.41
C ILE A 362 21.46 10.13 -2.37
N GLU A 363 21.40 11.25 -1.65
CA GLU A 363 22.48 12.22 -1.52
C GLU A 363 23.71 11.61 -0.83
N GLU A 364 23.52 10.80 0.22
CA GLU A 364 24.60 10.08 0.92
C GLU A 364 25.40 9.14 -0.01
N TYR A 365 24.77 8.59 -1.03
CA TYR A 365 25.41 7.70 -2.00
C TYR A 365 25.84 8.39 -3.30
N ALA A 366 25.39 9.62 -3.53
CA ALA A 366 25.76 10.40 -4.73
C ALA A 366 27.05 11.24 -4.55
N CYS A 367 27.50 11.40 -3.30
CA CYS A 367 28.77 12.02 -2.95
C CYS A 367 29.88 10.98 -3.00
#